data_4da1590f63418f9e87b4c21e4aa32363
#
_entry.id   4da1590f63418f9e87b4c21e4aa32363
#
_cell.length_a   1.000
_cell.length_b   1.000
_cell.length_c   1.000
_cell.angle_alpha   90.00
_cell.angle_beta   90.00
_cell.angle_gamma   90.00
#
_symmetry.space_group_name_H-M   'P 1'
#
loop_
_entity.id
_entity.type
_entity.pdbx_description
1 polymer ?
#
loop_
_entity_poly.entity_id
_entity_poly.type
_entity_poly.pdbx_seq_one_letter_code
_entity_poly.pdbx_strand_id
1 'polypeptide(L)'
;MLAEQILAINATTRRLCKNCDNGIIISQKMRFLYLVRNDVLSPKDLVAELCIAKPNLTILARTMIAEGLIEKLRVEQDMRAVHYKITQKGVDELNAMIARLDQSIVEQLGLNEKEAQKGEKKLESVIDFLNGVEN
;
A
#
# COMPACT_ATOMS: atom_id res chain seq x y z
N MET A 1 -6.50 25.27 -6.41
CA MET A 1 -5.80 25.27 -5.11
C MET A 1 -5.34 23.86 -4.76
N LEU A 2 -4.25 23.74 -4.03
CA LEU A 2 -3.65 22.41 -3.75
C LEU A 2 -4.60 21.46 -3.05
N ALA A 3 -5.39 21.94 -2.09
CA ALA A 3 -6.35 21.11 -1.38
C ALA A 3 -7.42 20.51 -2.30
N GLU A 4 -7.89 21.27 -3.27
CA GLU A 4 -8.86 20.78 -4.25
C GLU A 4 -8.27 19.67 -5.11
N GLN A 5 -7.01 19.81 -5.55
CA GLN A 5 -6.34 18.78 -6.32
C GLN A 5 -6.12 17.50 -5.50
N ILE A 6 -5.76 17.63 -4.22
CA ILE A 6 -5.62 16.47 -3.33
C ILE A 6 -6.95 15.74 -3.17
N LEU A 7 -8.03 16.48 -2.95
CA LEU A 7 -9.37 15.89 -2.86
C LEU A 7 -9.77 15.20 -4.16
N ALA A 8 -9.46 15.82 -5.30
CA ALA A 8 -9.75 15.25 -6.61
C ALA A 8 -8.96 13.97 -6.85
N ILE A 9 -7.67 13.94 -6.49
CA ILE A 9 -6.83 12.75 -6.59
C ILE A 9 -7.42 11.62 -5.74
N ASN A 10 -7.79 11.93 -4.50
CA ASN A 10 -8.38 10.95 -3.59
C ASN A 10 -9.66 10.34 -4.17
N ALA A 11 -10.59 11.18 -4.64
CA ALA A 11 -11.85 10.72 -5.22
C ALA A 11 -11.62 9.91 -6.51
N THR A 12 -10.72 10.37 -7.36
CA THR A 12 -10.43 9.72 -8.66
C THR A 12 -9.77 8.35 -8.45
N THR A 13 -8.78 8.27 -7.58
CA THR A 13 -8.09 7.00 -7.30
C THR A 13 -9.01 5.99 -6.62
N ARG A 14 -9.88 6.43 -5.73
CA ARG A 14 -10.89 5.54 -5.12
C ARG A 14 -11.83 4.96 -6.17
N ARG A 15 -12.30 5.79 -7.08
CA ARG A 15 -13.20 5.37 -8.15
C ARG A 15 -12.53 4.36 -9.08
N LEU A 16 -11.28 4.62 -9.45
CA LEU A 16 -10.48 3.75 -10.29
C LEU A 16 -10.28 2.38 -9.64
N CYS A 17 -9.92 2.36 -8.36
CA CYS A 17 -9.71 1.12 -7.62
C CYS A 17 -11.00 0.35 -7.35
N LYS A 18 -12.12 1.06 -7.15
CA LYS A 18 -13.43 0.44 -6.94
C LYS A 18 -13.91 -0.34 -8.17
N ASN A 19 -13.58 0.15 -9.36
CA ASN A 19 -14.00 -0.46 -10.62
C ASN A 19 -13.05 -1.57 -11.10
N CYS A 20 -12.06 -1.96 -10.30
CA CYS A 20 -11.19 -3.06 -10.63
C CYS A 20 -11.97 -4.37 -10.62
N ASP A 21 -11.81 -5.17 -11.68
CA ASP A 21 -12.44 -6.47 -11.81
C ASP A 21 -12.12 -7.38 -10.63
N ASN A 22 -13.08 -8.26 -10.28
CA ASN A 22 -12.96 -9.25 -9.22
C ASN A 22 -12.79 -8.66 -7.81
N GLY A 23 -13.25 -7.42 -7.60
CA GLY A 23 -13.19 -6.81 -6.28
C GLY A 23 -11.78 -6.60 -5.75
N ILE A 24 -10.81 -6.39 -6.67
CA ILE A 24 -9.47 -5.99 -6.27
C ILE A 24 -9.56 -4.55 -5.77
N ILE A 25 -9.95 -4.44 -4.53
CA ILE A 25 -9.93 -3.18 -3.81
C ILE A 25 -8.54 -3.07 -3.20
N ILE A 26 -8.00 -1.86 -3.12
CA ILE A 26 -6.83 -1.62 -2.30
C ILE A 26 -7.26 -1.90 -0.86
N SER A 27 -7.06 -3.13 -0.42
CA SER A 27 -7.45 -3.57 0.91
C SER A 27 -6.47 -3.06 1.96
N GLN A 28 -6.88 -3.08 3.22
CA GLN A 28 -5.98 -2.77 4.33
C GLN A 28 -4.78 -3.74 4.35
N LYS A 29 -5.01 -4.98 4.00
CA LYS A 29 -3.96 -6.01 3.89
C LYS A 29 -2.90 -5.61 2.84
N MET A 30 -3.33 -5.18 1.67
CA MET A 30 -2.44 -4.73 0.60
C MET A 30 -1.64 -3.50 1.03
N ARG A 31 -2.29 -2.54 1.67
CA ARG A 31 -1.64 -1.33 2.17
C ARG A 31 -0.62 -1.64 3.26
N PHE A 32 -0.95 -2.56 4.15
CA PHE A 32 -0.03 -3.03 5.19
C PHE A 32 1.23 -3.67 4.56
N LEU A 33 1.05 -4.60 3.64
CA LEU A 33 2.17 -5.27 2.96
C LEU A 33 3.04 -4.26 2.22
N TYR A 34 2.42 -3.29 1.56
CA TYR A 34 3.15 -2.23 0.86
C TYR A 34 4.03 -1.41 1.80
N LEU A 35 3.52 -1.06 2.98
CA LEU A 35 4.27 -0.26 3.96
C LEU A 35 5.46 -1.02 4.53
N VAL A 36 5.34 -2.33 4.75
CA VAL A 36 6.40 -3.15 5.34
C VAL A 36 7.33 -3.80 4.31
N ARG A 37 7.13 -3.53 3.01
CA ARG A 37 7.91 -4.20 1.96
C ARG A 37 9.42 -3.93 2.03
N ASN A 38 9.80 -2.75 2.49
CA ASN A 38 11.20 -2.34 2.59
C ASN A 38 11.62 -1.96 4.01
N ASP A 39 10.68 -1.88 4.93
CA ASP A 39 10.94 -1.39 6.30
C ASP A 39 10.28 -2.29 7.33
N VAL A 40 10.97 -2.50 8.44
CA VAL A 40 10.40 -3.14 9.62
C VAL A 40 9.68 -2.04 10.41
N LEU A 41 8.38 -2.17 10.61
CA LEU A 41 7.55 -1.15 11.22
C LEU A 41 6.90 -1.61 12.52
N SER A 42 6.76 -0.68 13.45
CA SER A 42 6.06 -0.89 14.71
C SER A 42 4.54 -0.76 14.52
N PRO A 43 3.74 -1.31 15.47
CA PRO A 43 2.29 -1.06 15.45
C PRO A 43 1.92 0.42 15.45
N LYS A 44 2.68 1.25 16.16
CA LYS A 44 2.46 2.70 16.21
C LYS A 44 2.63 3.34 14.83
N ASP A 45 3.68 2.95 14.11
CA ASP A 45 3.92 3.46 12.76
C ASP A 45 2.78 3.06 11.82
N LEU A 46 2.34 1.81 11.91
CA LEU A 46 1.29 1.27 11.04
C LEU A 46 -0.09 1.88 11.34
N VAL A 47 -0.41 2.11 12.60
CA VAL A 47 -1.65 2.81 12.98
C VAL A 47 -1.69 4.20 12.35
N ALA A 48 -0.58 4.93 12.43
CA ALA A 48 -0.47 6.26 11.86
C ALA A 48 -0.62 6.24 10.33
N GLU A 49 0.11 5.36 9.68
CA GLU A 49 0.13 5.29 8.20
C GLU A 49 -1.17 4.74 7.61
N LEU A 50 -1.77 3.74 8.25
CA LEU A 50 -3.01 3.12 7.77
C LEU A 50 -4.26 3.89 8.22
N CYS A 51 -4.13 4.81 9.16
CA CYS A 51 -5.25 5.56 9.73
C CYS A 51 -6.35 4.63 10.27
N ILE A 52 -5.97 3.59 10.98
CA ILE A 52 -6.90 2.62 11.58
C ILE A 52 -6.71 2.58 13.10
N ALA A 53 -7.74 2.13 13.81
CA ALA A 53 -7.68 1.96 15.25
C ALA A 53 -6.72 0.81 15.63
N LYS A 54 -6.02 0.96 16.74
CA LYS A 54 -5.07 -0.05 17.23
C LYS A 54 -5.66 -1.46 17.35
N PRO A 55 -6.89 -1.66 17.87
CA PRO A 55 -7.50 -2.99 17.91
C PRO A 55 -7.67 -3.61 16.52
N ASN A 56 -8.02 -2.81 15.52
CA ASN A 56 -8.18 -3.27 14.14
C ASN A 56 -6.84 -3.67 13.52
N LEU A 57 -5.78 -2.93 13.83
CA LEU A 57 -4.43 -3.29 13.40
C LEU A 57 -4.02 -4.64 14.00
N THR A 58 -4.28 -4.86 15.27
CA THR A 58 -3.95 -6.11 15.96
C THR A 58 -4.63 -7.31 15.31
N ILE A 59 -5.91 -7.18 14.97
CA ILE A 59 -6.69 -8.23 14.28
C ILE A 59 -6.09 -8.48 12.89
N LEU A 60 -5.84 -7.43 12.14
CA LEU A 60 -5.27 -7.52 10.79
C LEU A 60 -3.89 -8.19 10.82
N ALA A 61 -3.00 -7.75 11.72
CA ALA A 61 -1.67 -8.32 11.86
C ALA A 61 -1.71 -9.80 12.24
N ARG A 62 -2.60 -10.18 13.15
CA ARG A 62 -2.77 -11.56 13.56
C ARG A 62 -3.20 -12.45 12.40
N THR A 63 -4.15 -11.97 11.59
CA THR A 63 -4.60 -12.68 10.39
C THR A 63 -3.45 -12.85 9.40
N MET A 64 -2.67 -11.80 9.17
CA MET A 64 -1.57 -11.84 8.21
C MET A 64 -0.41 -12.72 8.69
N ILE A 65 -0.16 -12.78 9.99
CA ILE A 65 0.81 -13.72 10.58
C ILE A 65 0.33 -15.16 10.36
N ALA A 66 -0.94 -15.43 10.62
CA ALA A 66 -1.52 -16.76 10.42
C ALA A 66 -1.44 -17.20 8.95
N GLU A 67 -1.57 -16.27 8.01
CA GLU A 67 -1.43 -16.53 6.58
C GLU A 67 0.04 -16.63 6.12
N GLY A 68 0.99 -16.35 7.01
CA GLY A 68 2.42 -16.43 6.70
C GLY A 68 2.96 -15.26 5.88
N LEU A 69 2.27 -14.12 5.85
CA LEU A 69 2.64 -12.97 5.03
C LEU A 69 3.58 -12.01 5.73
N ILE A 70 3.50 -11.95 7.03
CA ILE A 70 4.38 -11.16 7.89
C ILE A 70 4.82 -11.99 9.07
N GLU A 71 5.88 -11.55 9.71
CA GLU A 71 6.36 -12.14 10.95
C GLU A 71 6.57 -11.04 11.98
N LYS A 72 6.46 -11.43 13.23
CA LYS A 72 6.58 -10.56 14.37
C LYS A 72 8.01 -10.63 14.90
N LEU A 73 8.68 -9.49 14.97
CA LEU A 73 10.01 -9.38 15.53
C LEU A 73 9.95 -8.64 16.85
N ARG A 74 10.79 -9.05 17.79
CA ARG A 74 10.99 -8.33 19.03
C ARG A 74 12.37 -7.69 18.99
N VAL A 75 12.44 -6.40 19.36
CA VAL A 75 13.72 -5.70 19.45
C VAL A 75 14.43 -6.19 20.73
N GLU A 76 15.69 -6.61 20.60
CA GLU A 76 16.46 -7.25 21.67
C GLU A 76 16.55 -6.44 22.98
N GLN A 77 16.49 -5.13 22.87
CA GLN A 77 16.63 -4.24 24.03
C GLN A 77 15.32 -3.96 24.76
N ASP A 78 14.19 -4.23 24.12
CA ASP A 78 12.88 -4.06 24.74
C ASP A 78 11.95 -5.19 24.26
N MET A 79 11.74 -6.16 25.13
CA MET A 79 10.86 -7.30 24.85
C MET A 79 9.41 -6.91 24.61
N ARG A 80 9.03 -5.64 24.87
CA ARG A 80 7.70 -5.09 24.63
C ARG A 80 7.57 -4.44 23.24
N ALA A 81 8.71 -4.10 22.65
CA ALA A 81 8.72 -3.46 21.32
C ALA A 81 8.54 -4.53 20.24
N VAL A 82 7.36 -4.54 19.65
CA VAL A 82 7.01 -5.43 18.55
C VAL A 82 7.18 -4.68 17.25
N HIS A 83 7.76 -5.35 16.26
CA HIS A 83 7.85 -4.87 14.90
C HIS A 83 7.35 -5.95 13.95
N TYR A 84 6.87 -5.54 12.80
CA TYR A 84 6.41 -6.47 11.76
C TYR A 84 7.34 -6.40 10.56
N LYS A 85 7.66 -7.56 10.04
CA LYS A 85 8.51 -7.74 8.86
C LYS A 85 7.78 -8.58 7.83
N ILE A 86 7.89 -8.20 6.55
CA ILE A 86 7.31 -8.98 5.46
C ILE A 86 8.10 -10.29 5.26
N THR A 87 7.39 -11.37 4.96
CA THR A 87 8.01 -12.65 4.59
C THR A 87 8.17 -12.73 3.07
N GLN A 88 8.89 -13.72 2.58
CA GLN A 88 8.98 -13.95 1.13
C GLN A 88 7.59 -14.22 0.54
N LYS A 89 6.76 -14.97 1.24
CA LYS A 89 5.37 -15.20 0.83
C LYS A 89 4.58 -13.89 0.74
N GLY A 90 4.80 -12.99 1.70
CA GLY A 90 4.18 -11.66 1.69
C GLY A 90 4.63 -10.83 0.49
N VAL A 91 5.91 -10.86 0.16
CA VAL A 91 6.45 -10.18 -1.03
C VAL A 91 5.79 -10.72 -2.30
N ASP A 92 5.72 -12.04 -2.43
CA ASP A 92 5.13 -12.68 -3.61
C ASP A 92 3.66 -12.33 -3.75
N GLU A 93 2.91 -12.35 -2.66
CA GLU A 93 1.50 -12.00 -2.66
C GLU A 93 1.27 -10.52 -2.98
N LEU A 94 2.08 -9.63 -2.40
CA LEU A 94 2.01 -8.19 -2.71
C LEU A 94 2.29 -7.95 -4.20
N ASN A 95 3.32 -8.56 -4.75
CA ASN A 95 3.66 -8.41 -6.17
C ASN A 95 2.54 -8.92 -7.08
N ALA A 96 1.89 -10.03 -6.71
CA ALA A 96 0.75 -10.55 -7.45
C ALA A 96 -0.45 -9.58 -7.39
N MET A 97 -0.72 -9.01 -6.23
CA MET A 97 -1.79 -8.00 -6.06
C MET A 97 -1.52 -6.76 -6.90
N ILE A 98 -0.28 -6.26 -6.86
CA ILE A 98 0.12 -5.08 -7.64
C ILE A 98 -0.02 -5.35 -9.14
N ALA A 99 0.41 -6.51 -9.59
CA ALA A 99 0.29 -6.88 -11.01
C ALA A 99 -1.17 -6.91 -11.49
N ARG A 100 -2.06 -7.47 -10.68
CA ARG A 100 -3.50 -7.50 -11.00
C ARG A 100 -4.11 -6.11 -11.01
N LEU A 101 -3.74 -5.28 -10.04
CA LEU A 101 -4.21 -3.90 -9.96
C LEU A 101 -3.72 -3.10 -11.17
N ASP A 102 -2.46 -3.24 -11.52
CA ASP A 102 -1.86 -2.57 -12.67
C ASP A 102 -2.58 -2.95 -13.97
N GLN A 103 -2.81 -4.24 -14.19
CA GLN A 103 -3.55 -4.71 -15.36
C GLN A 103 -4.95 -4.13 -15.41
N SER A 104 -5.65 -4.11 -14.30
CA SER A 104 -7.00 -3.56 -14.23
C SER A 104 -7.03 -2.07 -14.55
N ILE A 105 -6.08 -1.30 -14.03
CA ILE A 105 -5.98 0.14 -14.29
C ILE A 105 -5.70 0.40 -15.78
N VAL A 106 -4.76 -0.33 -16.34
CA VAL A 106 -4.42 -0.22 -17.77
C VAL A 106 -5.63 -0.52 -18.64
N GLU A 107 -6.38 -1.55 -18.32
CA GLU A 107 -7.61 -1.90 -19.05
C GLU A 107 -8.71 -0.84 -18.91
N GLN A 108 -8.95 -0.35 -17.69
CA GLN A 108 -9.96 0.68 -17.45
C GLN A 108 -9.68 1.98 -18.21
N LEU A 109 -8.42 2.37 -18.27
CA LEU A 109 -8.00 3.60 -18.92
C LEU A 109 -7.70 3.41 -20.41
N GLY A 110 -7.70 2.17 -20.89
CA GLY A 110 -7.44 1.87 -22.30
C GLY A 110 -6.03 2.25 -22.74
N LEU A 111 -5.03 2.07 -21.87
CA LEU A 111 -3.66 2.51 -22.13
C LEU A 111 -2.87 1.46 -22.91
N ASN A 112 -2.07 1.93 -23.88
CA ASN A 112 -1.02 1.11 -24.44
C ASN A 112 0.23 1.20 -23.53
N GLU A 113 1.24 0.40 -23.83
CA GLU A 113 2.47 0.32 -23.02
C GLU A 113 3.16 1.68 -22.87
N LYS A 114 3.24 2.43 -23.95
CA LYS A 114 3.89 3.75 -23.97
C LYS A 114 3.12 4.76 -23.11
N GLU A 115 1.80 4.75 -23.21
CA GLU A 115 0.93 5.62 -22.40
C GLU A 115 1.00 5.27 -20.92
N ALA A 116 1.05 3.97 -20.60
CA ALA A 116 1.21 3.50 -19.23
C ALA A 116 2.55 3.98 -18.62
N GLN A 117 3.64 3.89 -19.38
CA GLN A 117 4.95 4.37 -18.94
C GLN A 117 4.94 5.89 -18.69
N LYS A 118 4.31 6.65 -19.56
CA LYS A 118 4.16 8.10 -19.38
C LYS A 118 3.33 8.44 -18.13
N GLY A 119 2.26 7.70 -17.90
CA GLY A 119 1.41 7.86 -16.73
C GLY A 119 2.16 7.56 -15.45
N GLU A 120 2.96 6.50 -15.43
CA GLU A 120 3.81 6.14 -14.30
C GLU A 120 4.75 7.29 -13.92
N LYS A 121 5.42 7.88 -14.90
CA LYS A 121 6.31 9.03 -14.66
C LYS A 121 5.58 10.25 -14.10
N LYS A 122 4.37 10.53 -14.60
CA LYS A 122 3.54 11.62 -14.08
C LYS A 122 3.18 11.39 -12.61
N LEU A 123 2.80 10.17 -12.26
CA LEU A 123 2.45 9.82 -10.88
C LEU A 123 3.68 9.88 -9.97
N GLU A 124 4.84 9.43 -10.43
CA GLU A 124 6.10 9.56 -9.70
C GLU A 124 6.39 11.03 -9.39
N SER A 125 6.21 11.93 -10.35
CA SER A 125 6.39 13.37 -10.15
C SER A 125 5.42 13.92 -9.11
N VAL A 126 4.17 13.48 -9.12
CA VAL A 126 3.17 13.88 -8.11
C VAL A 126 3.57 13.38 -6.73
N ILE A 127 4.00 12.13 -6.62
CA ILE A 127 4.45 11.54 -5.36
C ILE A 127 5.64 12.31 -4.80
N ASP A 128 6.64 12.59 -5.64
CA ASP A 128 7.82 13.36 -5.24
C ASP A 128 7.43 14.74 -4.73
N PHE A 129 6.54 15.41 -5.44
CA PHE A 129 6.02 16.71 -5.02
C PHE A 129 5.35 16.65 -3.65
N LEU A 130 4.49 15.65 -3.44
CA LEU A 130 3.76 15.48 -2.18
C LEU A 130 4.67 15.10 -1.02
N ASN A 131 5.77 14.40 -1.32
CA ASN A 131 6.79 14.05 -0.33
C ASN A 131 7.78 15.18 -0.05
N GLY A 132 7.65 16.32 -0.74
CA GLY A 132 8.54 17.44 -0.55
C GLY A 132 9.92 17.28 -1.20
N VAL A 133 10.05 16.39 -2.19
CA VAL A 133 11.28 16.23 -2.95
C VAL A 133 11.36 17.34 -3.97
N GLU A 134 12.45 18.12 -3.94
CA GLU A 134 12.72 19.13 -4.94
C GLU A 134 13.26 18.50 -6.22
N ASN A 135 12.64 18.86 -7.31
CA ASN A 135 13.09 18.46 -8.64
C ASN A 135 13.97 19.55 -9.25
#